data_02e8756d35156300fd7a8610da1da117
#
_entry.id   02e8756d35156300fd7a8610da1da117
#
_cell.length_a   1.000
_cell.length_b   1.000
_cell.length_c   1.000
_cell.angle_alpha   90.00
_cell.angle_beta   90.00
_cell.angle_gamma   90.00
#
_symmetry.space_group_name_H-M   'P 1'
#
loop_
_entity.id
_entity.type
_entity.pdbx_description
1 polymer ?
#
loop_
_entity_poly.entity_id
_entity_poly.type
_entity_poly.pdbx_seq_one_letter_code
_entity_poly.pdbx_strand_id
1 'polypeptide(L)'
;YASYVDVNHDSKKDLLISSNNALVGNNKEILYYKNIGTNTDTFSFQTNSFLVGEMLDFGTGAYPIWVDENQDGLTDILVGSNALNYNGTVKASLSLLRNTGTESNPSFEIITDDYLNFSENEEAYLYPAVGDLDQDGDDDLLIGLQNGKILYFNNQAGANVPYDFFIASAEFE
;
A
#
# COMPACT_ATOMS: atom_id res chain seq x y z
N TYR A 1 -0.02 2.45 25.72
CA TYR A 1 1.17 2.96 26.42
C TYR A 1 1.28 4.46 26.22
N ALA A 2 1.78 5.16 27.28
CA ALA A 2 2.10 6.58 27.22
C ALA A 2 3.59 6.77 27.52
N SER A 3 4.24 7.66 26.80
CA SER A 3 5.65 8.00 26.96
C SER A 3 5.83 9.51 27.02
N TYR A 4 6.69 9.97 27.94
CA TYR A 4 7.10 11.35 28.06
C TYR A 4 8.49 11.54 27.48
N VAL A 5 8.61 12.27 26.39
CA VAL A 5 9.88 12.50 25.68
C VAL A 5 9.87 13.90 25.06
N ASP A 6 11.00 14.58 25.10
CA ASP A 6 11.17 15.87 24.39
C ASP A 6 11.42 15.56 22.89
N VAL A 7 10.34 15.60 22.09
CA VAL A 7 10.37 15.26 20.67
C VAL A 7 11.00 16.37 19.81
N ASN A 8 10.76 17.62 20.18
CA ASN A 8 11.13 18.78 19.38
C ASN A 8 12.32 19.56 19.92
N HIS A 9 12.98 19.04 20.97
CA HIS A 9 14.15 19.62 21.63
C HIS A 9 13.91 21.04 22.20
N ASP A 10 12.68 21.31 22.66
CA ASP A 10 12.35 22.59 23.31
C ASP A 10 12.53 22.55 24.85
N SER A 11 13.13 21.49 25.38
CA SER A 11 13.39 21.21 26.78
C SER A 11 12.12 20.92 27.62
N LYS A 12 11.00 20.66 26.98
CA LYS A 12 9.77 20.21 27.62
C LYS A 12 9.48 18.79 27.18
N LYS A 13 8.92 18.00 28.08
CA LYS A 13 8.52 16.65 27.72
C LYS A 13 7.14 16.67 27.08
N ASP A 14 7.07 16.16 25.87
CA ASP A 14 5.85 15.93 25.14
C ASP A 14 5.22 14.58 25.52
N LEU A 15 3.99 14.33 25.10
CA LEU A 15 3.27 13.09 25.37
C LEU A 15 3.04 12.31 24.07
N LEU A 16 3.55 11.09 24.04
CA LEU A 16 3.25 10.10 23.00
C LEU A 16 2.35 9.00 23.58
N ILE A 17 1.26 8.71 22.90
CA ILE A 17 0.31 7.65 23.30
C ILE A 17 0.18 6.66 22.14
N SER A 18 0.60 5.40 22.36
CA SER A 18 0.27 4.32 21.43
C SER A 18 -1.02 3.62 21.86
N SER A 19 -1.96 3.48 20.95
CA SER A 19 -3.15 2.68 21.19
C SER A 19 -2.80 1.19 21.16
N ASN A 20 -3.38 0.39 22.06
CA ASN A 20 -3.26 -1.07 22.08
C ASN A 20 -4.63 -1.70 21.88
N ASN A 21 -5.34 -1.27 20.85
CA ASN A 21 -6.64 -1.84 20.54
C ASN A 21 -6.53 -2.89 19.43
N ALA A 22 -6.32 -4.15 19.82
CA ALA A 22 -6.21 -5.29 18.91
C ALA A 22 -7.52 -5.64 18.16
N LEU A 23 -8.61 -4.96 18.46
CA LEU A 23 -9.95 -5.29 17.94
C LEU A 23 -10.41 -4.39 16.79
N VAL A 24 -9.71 -3.30 16.52
CA VAL A 24 -10.02 -2.38 15.40
C VAL A 24 -8.77 -2.28 14.55
N GLY A 25 -8.76 -3.05 13.50
CA GLY A 25 -7.58 -3.27 12.69
C GLY A 25 -7.16 -2.09 11.84
N ASN A 26 -6.56 -1.13 12.38
CA ASN A 26 -5.64 -0.16 11.80
C ASN A 26 -4.93 0.56 12.95
N ASN A 27 -4.11 -0.20 13.72
CA ASN A 27 -3.41 0.30 14.89
C ASN A 27 -2.10 1.01 14.54
N LYS A 28 -2.12 1.85 13.51
CA LYS A 28 -1.00 2.74 13.15
C LYS A 28 -1.07 4.07 13.88
N GLU A 29 -1.76 4.14 15.04
CA GLU A 29 -1.91 5.40 15.75
C GLU A 29 -0.88 5.54 16.85
N ILE A 30 0.06 6.44 16.65
CA ILE A 30 0.83 7.06 17.72
C ILE A 30 0.37 8.51 17.82
N LEU A 31 -0.38 8.80 18.88
CA LEU A 31 -0.85 10.14 19.16
C LEU A 31 0.30 10.97 19.70
N TYR A 32 0.57 12.10 19.08
CA TYR A 32 1.55 13.07 19.55
C TYR A 32 0.85 14.32 20.08
N TYR A 33 1.17 14.66 21.32
CA TYR A 33 0.75 15.87 21.98
C TYR A 33 1.98 16.68 22.37
N LYS A 34 2.13 17.86 21.80
CA LYS A 34 3.19 18.81 22.15
C LYS A 34 2.89 19.47 23.48
N ASN A 35 3.89 19.56 24.37
CA ASN A 35 3.79 20.32 25.59
C ASN A 35 4.02 21.84 25.32
N ILE A 36 2.97 22.61 25.39
CA ILE A 36 2.97 24.07 25.20
C ILE A 36 2.96 24.84 26.52
N GLY A 37 2.99 24.14 27.66
CA GLY A 37 2.96 24.74 29.00
C GLY A 37 4.22 25.55 29.29
N THR A 38 4.06 26.58 30.18
CA THR A 38 5.19 27.38 30.65
C THR A 38 5.56 27.11 32.11
N ASN A 39 4.58 26.87 32.97
CA ASN A 39 4.79 26.54 34.39
C ASN A 39 4.13 25.23 34.79
N THR A 40 3.15 24.81 34.04
CA THR A 40 2.47 23.53 34.19
C THR A 40 2.36 22.88 32.82
N ASP A 41 2.48 21.51 32.78
CA ASP A 41 2.32 20.79 31.54
C ASP A 41 0.94 21.03 30.94
N THR A 42 0.94 21.47 29.69
CA THR A 42 -0.27 21.70 28.89
C THR A 42 -0.05 21.10 27.53
N PHE A 43 -0.87 20.13 27.15
CA PHE A 43 -0.67 19.33 25.95
C PHE A 43 -1.60 19.78 24.82
N SER A 44 -1.03 20.02 23.66
CA SER A 44 -1.76 20.32 22.42
C SER A 44 -1.61 19.14 21.46
N PHE A 45 -2.73 18.56 21.03
CA PHE A 45 -2.74 17.50 20.03
C PHE A 45 -2.11 18.00 18.72
N GLN A 46 -1.21 17.20 18.15
CA GLN A 46 -0.53 17.51 16.89
C GLN A 46 -0.92 16.55 15.78
N THR A 47 -0.83 15.24 16.02
CA THR A 47 -1.14 14.21 15.02
C THR A 47 -1.47 12.88 15.69
N ASN A 48 -2.21 12.03 15.01
CA ASN A 48 -2.45 10.63 15.38
C ASN A 48 -1.55 9.64 14.61
N SER A 49 -0.69 10.13 13.75
CA SER A 49 0.16 9.31 12.86
C SER A 49 1.65 9.58 13.05
N PHE A 50 2.06 10.00 14.26
CA PHE A 50 3.45 10.31 14.57
C PHE A 50 4.34 9.06 14.37
N LEU A 51 5.43 9.21 13.61
CA LEU A 51 6.37 8.15 13.17
C LEU A 51 5.77 7.07 12.24
N VAL A 52 4.48 6.98 12.13
CA VAL A 52 3.81 5.92 11.34
C VAL A 52 3.01 6.47 10.16
N GLY A 53 2.86 7.79 10.06
CA GLY A 53 2.06 8.43 9.01
C GLY A 53 2.61 8.25 7.61
N GLU A 54 3.91 7.95 7.49
CA GLU A 54 4.59 7.65 6.21
C GLU A 54 4.90 6.16 6.04
N MET A 55 4.49 5.31 7.00
CA MET A 55 4.66 3.87 6.88
C MET A 55 3.52 3.27 6.05
N LEU A 56 3.88 2.71 4.91
CA LEU A 56 2.96 1.93 4.09
C LEU A 56 2.80 0.54 4.72
N ASP A 57 1.54 0.12 4.91
CA ASP A 57 1.21 -1.21 5.43
C ASP A 57 0.36 -1.93 4.38
N PHE A 58 0.97 -2.89 3.74
CA PHE A 58 0.32 -3.77 2.78
C PHE A 58 -0.20 -5.06 3.42
N GLY A 59 -0.35 -5.07 4.75
CA GLY A 59 -0.79 -6.25 5.49
C GLY A 59 0.28 -7.33 5.56
N THR A 60 -0.14 -8.59 5.53
CA THR A 60 0.78 -9.73 5.55
C THR A 60 1.06 -10.21 4.13
N GLY A 61 2.31 -10.64 3.87
CA GLY A 61 2.72 -11.20 2.59
C GLY A 61 2.64 -10.20 1.44
N ALA A 62 3.31 -9.08 1.56
CA ALA A 62 3.46 -8.12 0.49
C ALA A 62 4.42 -8.65 -0.59
N TYR A 63 3.94 -8.71 -1.83
CA TYR A 63 4.68 -9.18 -3.02
C TYR A 63 4.76 -8.03 -4.04
N PRO A 64 5.78 -7.16 -3.97
CA PRO A 64 5.94 -6.07 -4.91
C PRO A 64 6.54 -6.55 -6.23
N ILE A 65 6.05 -5.98 -7.32
CA ILE A 65 6.65 -6.04 -8.65
C ILE A 65 6.80 -4.64 -9.23
N TRP A 66 7.74 -4.48 -10.15
CA TRP A 66 7.97 -3.25 -10.88
C TRP A 66 7.16 -3.23 -12.17
N VAL A 67 6.50 -2.12 -12.42
CA VAL A 67 5.67 -1.88 -13.61
C VAL A 67 5.84 -0.43 -14.08
N ASP A 68 5.42 -0.11 -15.28
CA ASP A 68 5.20 1.27 -15.74
C ASP A 68 3.73 1.36 -16.17
N GLU A 69 2.84 1.48 -15.15
CA GLU A 69 1.40 1.29 -15.36
C GLU A 69 0.78 2.37 -16.25
N ASN A 70 1.27 3.59 -16.13
CA ASN A 70 0.77 4.73 -16.89
C ASN A 70 1.60 5.02 -18.14
N GLN A 71 2.67 4.25 -18.39
CA GLN A 71 3.58 4.37 -19.54
C GLN A 71 4.21 5.76 -19.67
N ASP A 72 4.59 6.37 -18.53
CA ASP A 72 5.28 7.66 -18.48
C ASP A 72 6.81 7.54 -18.49
N GLY A 73 7.34 6.33 -18.49
CA GLY A 73 8.76 6.00 -18.46
C GLY A 73 9.35 5.95 -17.06
N LEU A 74 8.55 6.15 -16.01
CA LEU A 74 8.96 5.98 -14.61
C LEU A 74 8.45 4.63 -14.10
N THR A 75 9.28 3.98 -13.31
CA THR A 75 8.92 2.68 -12.73
C THR A 75 7.99 2.86 -11.54
N ASP A 76 6.80 2.30 -11.62
CA ASP A 76 5.78 2.18 -10.58
C ASP A 76 5.93 0.87 -9.80
N ILE A 77 5.13 0.67 -8.76
CA ILE A 77 5.11 -0.56 -7.97
C ILE A 77 3.66 -1.08 -7.89
N LEU A 78 3.49 -2.35 -8.24
CA LEU A 78 2.27 -3.10 -7.98
C LEU A 78 2.53 -4.09 -6.85
N VAL A 79 1.71 -4.07 -5.79
CA VAL A 79 1.92 -4.89 -4.60
C VAL A 79 0.72 -5.81 -4.39
N GLY A 80 0.93 -7.11 -4.58
CA GLY A 80 -0.03 -8.12 -4.14
C GLY A 80 0.10 -8.35 -2.64
N SER A 81 -1.02 -8.51 -1.93
CA SER A 81 -1.01 -8.84 -0.50
C SER A 81 -1.94 -10.00 -0.17
N ASN A 82 -1.65 -10.67 0.96
CA ASN A 82 -2.47 -11.77 1.43
C ASN A 82 -3.63 -11.33 2.30
N ALA A 83 -3.42 -10.26 3.07
CA ALA A 83 -4.32 -9.87 4.13
C ALA A 83 -4.14 -8.40 4.47
N LEU A 84 -4.74 -7.53 3.69
CA LEU A 84 -4.92 -6.13 4.06
C LEU A 84 -6.20 -6.00 4.89
N ASN A 85 -6.12 -5.27 6.00
CA ASN A 85 -7.31 -5.00 6.81
C ASN A 85 -8.08 -3.82 6.19
N TYR A 86 -9.21 -4.12 5.61
CA TYR A 86 -10.12 -3.13 5.02
C TYR A 86 -11.35 -2.98 5.92
N ASN A 87 -11.41 -1.89 6.71
CA ASN A 87 -12.53 -1.59 7.61
C ASN A 87 -12.94 -2.76 8.54
N GLY A 88 -11.98 -3.49 9.09
CA GLY A 88 -12.22 -4.63 9.98
C GLY A 88 -12.43 -5.97 9.27
N THR A 89 -12.41 -6.00 7.94
CA THR A 89 -12.41 -7.22 7.14
C THR A 89 -11.03 -7.43 6.52
N VAL A 90 -10.50 -8.63 6.67
CA VAL A 90 -9.20 -9.00 6.07
C VAL A 90 -9.45 -9.53 4.67
N LYS A 91 -8.82 -8.91 3.67
CA LYS A 91 -8.97 -9.28 2.26
C LYS A 91 -7.60 -9.27 1.58
N ALA A 92 -7.42 -10.11 0.57
CA ALA A 92 -6.32 -9.93 -0.36
C ALA A 92 -6.52 -8.64 -1.18
N SER A 93 -5.45 -7.98 -1.54
CA SER A 93 -5.49 -6.67 -2.19
C SER A 93 -4.34 -6.54 -3.17
N LEU A 94 -4.59 -5.83 -4.24
CA LEU A 94 -3.59 -5.43 -5.22
C LEU A 94 -3.46 -3.90 -5.15
N SER A 95 -2.35 -3.41 -4.63
CA SER A 95 -2.14 -1.96 -4.45
C SER A 95 -1.23 -1.42 -5.53
N LEU A 96 -1.59 -0.26 -6.11
CA LEU A 96 -0.78 0.46 -7.08
C LEU A 96 -0.15 1.70 -6.46
N LEU A 97 1.17 1.78 -6.52
CA LEU A 97 1.95 2.95 -6.14
C LEU A 97 2.60 3.56 -7.37
N ARG A 98 2.25 4.79 -7.66
CA ARG A 98 2.81 5.54 -8.79
C ARG A 98 4.05 6.31 -8.38
N ASN A 99 5.07 6.27 -9.23
CA ASN A 99 6.24 7.12 -9.08
C ASN A 99 5.93 8.53 -9.61
N THR A 100 5.74 9.46 -8.71
CA THR A 100 5.50 10.88 -9.00
C THR A 100 6.77 11.72 -8.97
N GLY A 101 7.92 11.08 -8.79
CA GLY A 101 9.24 11.70 -8.73
C GLY A 101 9.94 11.77 -10.08
N THR A 102 11.19 11.33 -10.11
CA THR A 102 12.00 11.22 -11.32
C THR A 102 12.77 9.90 -11.30
N GLU A 103 13.34 9.49 -12.42
CA GLU A 103 14.16 8.28 -12.52
C GLU A 103 15.31 8.26 -11.47
N SER A 104 15.97 9.40 -11.23
CA SER A 104 17.07 9.50 -10.27
C SER A 104 16.65 9.81 -8.83
N ASN A 105 15.42 10.21 -8.62
CA ASN A 105 14.88 10.54 -7.29
C ASN A 105 13.39 10.14 -7.24
N PRO A 106 13.10 8.83 -7.14
CA PRO A 106 11.73 8.33 -7.14
C PRO A 106 10.97 8.76 -5.89
N SER A 107 9.68 9.03 -6.06
CA SER A 107 8.73 9.34 -4.98
C SER A 107 7.43 8.63 -5.26
N PHE A 108 6.97 7.77 -4.34
CA PHE A 108 5.82 6.92 -4.57
C PHE A 108 4.59 7.40 -3.82
N GLU A 109 3.46 7.44 -4.52
CA GLU A 109 2.14 7.73 -3.95
C GLU A 109 1.20 6.54 -4.19
N ILE A 110 0.40 6.17 -3.17
CA ILE A 110 -0.65 5.16 -3.34
C ILE A 110 -1.76 5.76 -4.20
N ILE A 111 -1.98 5.20 -5.38
CA ILE A 111 -3.08 5.56 -6.26
C ILE A 111 -4.36 4.83 -5.85
N THR A 112 -4.22 3.55 -5.53
CA THR A 112 -5.29 2.71 -5.02
C THR A 112 -4.71 1.54 -4.23
N ASP A 113 -5.43 1.11 -3.21
CA ASP A 113 -5.16 -0.13 -2.47
C ASP A 113 -6.00 -1.31 -2.98
N ASP A 114 -6.81 -1.10 -4.01
CA ASP A 114 -7.68 -2.11 -4.62
C ASP A 114 -7.69 -2.01 -6.15
N TYR A 115 -6.50 -2.16 -6.74
CA TYR A 115 -6.34 -2.17 -8.20
C TYR A 115 -7.04 -3.39 -8.79
N LEU A 116 -7.82 -3.19 -9.86
CA LEU A 116 -8.68 -4.20 -10.49
C LEU A 116 -9.81 -4.75 -9.58
N ASN A 117 -10.15 -4.08 -8.48
CA ASN A 117 -11.23 -4.43 -7.54
C ASN A 117 -11.12 -5.86 -6.98
N PHE A 118 -9.88 -6.29 -6.69
CA PHE A 118 -9.64 -7.63 -6.12
C PHE A 118 -10.31 -7.84 -4.76
N SER A 119 -10.56 -6.77 -4.00
CA SER A 119 -11.24 -6.85 -2.71
C SER A 119 -12.69 -7.35 -2.80
N GLU A 120 -13.30 -7.31 -3.99
CA GLU A 120 -14.65 -7.84 -4.23
C GLU A 120 -14.65 -9.36 -4.41
N ASN A 121 -13.49 -9.96 -4.68
CA ASN A 121 -13.31 -11.40 -4.82
C ASN A 121 -12.96 -12.03 -3.47
N GLU A 122 -13.37 -13.27 -3.23
CA GLU A 122 -12.98 -14.05 -2.04
C GLU A 122 -11.60 -14.70 -2.18
N GLU A 123 -10.80 -14.24 -3.12
CA GLU A 123 -9.46 -14.76 -3.38
C GLU A 123 -8.49 -14.33 -2.28
N ALA A 124 -7.50 -15.18 -2.03
CA ALA A 124 -6.46 -14.92 -1.03
C ALA A 124 -5.07 -15.11 -1.64
N TYR A 125 -4.09 -14.35 -1.12
CA TYR A 125 -2.70 -14.45 -1.53
C TYR A 125 -2.48 -14.09 -3.00
N LEU A 126 -2.37 -12.80 -3.29
CA LEU A 126 -2.12 -12.32 -4.65
C LEU A 126 -0.61 -12.26 -4.93
N TYR A 127 -0.14 -13.06 -5.87
CA TYR A 127 1.24 -13.10 -6.34
C TYR A 127 1.31 -12.53 -7.76
N PRO A 128 1.49 -11.22 -7.94
CA PRO A 128 1.52 -10.61 -9.25
C PRO A 128 2.83 -10.92 -10.00
N ALA A 129 2.74 -10.98 -11.33
CA ALA A 129 3.86 -11.00 -12.26
C ALA A 129 3.42 -10.33 -13.58
N VAL A 130 4.32 -9.65 -14.26
CA VAL A 130 4.06 -9.02 -15.56
C VAL A 130 5.00 -9.54 -16.63
N GLY A 131 4.56 -9.50 -17.88
CA GLY A 131 5.33 -9.81 -19.06
C GLY A 131 4.45 -9.92 -20.29
N ASP A 132 5.03 -9.70 -21.47
CA ASP A 132 4.37 -9.82 -22.75
C ASP A 132 4.13 -11.31 -23.09
N LEU A 133 2.94 -11.82 -22.82
CA LEU A 133 2.60 -13.24 -22.91
C LEU A 133 2.05 -13.62 -24.28
N ASP A 134 1.37 -12.71 -24.98
CA ASP A 134 0.81 -12.96 -26.29
C ASP A 134 1.66 -12.37 -27.43
N GLN A 135 2.77 -11.70 -27.11
CA GLN A 135 3.78 -11.15 -28.02
C GLN A 135 3.22 -9.99 -28.87
N ASP A 136 2.33 -9.21 -28.31
CA ASP A 136 1.77 -8.02 -28.96
C ASP A 136 2.57 -6.74 -28.66
N GLY A 137 3.53 -6.79 -27.75
CA GLY A 137 4.49 -5.73 -27.42
C GLY A 137 4.13 -4.90 -26.20
N ASP A 138 3.13 -5.29 -25.44
CA ASP A 138 2.84 -4.72 -24.14
C ASP A 138 2.87 -5.80 -23.02
N ASP A 139 2.96 -5.36 -21.77
CA ASP A 139 3.03 -6.27 -20.64
C ASP A 139 1.62 -6.65 -20.16
N ASP A 140 1.38 -7.95 -20.09
CA ASP A 140 0.22 -8.58 -19.45
C ASP A 140 0.43 -8.79 -17.97
N LEU A 141 -0.66 -9.10 -17.21
CA LEU A 141 -0.60 -9.36 -15.79
C LEU A 141 -1.05 -10.79 -15.47
N LEU A 142 -0.22 -11.49 -14.72
CA LEU A 142 -0.54 -12.76 -14.09
C LEU A 142 -0.71 -12.57 -12.59
N ILE A 143 -1.72 -13.19 -12.01
CA ILE A 143 -1.91 -13.23 -10.55
C ILE A 143 -1.99 -14.70 -10.12
N GLY A 144 -0.94 -15.18 -9.45
CA GLY A 144 -0.97 -16.47 -8.76
C GLY A 144 -1.82 -16.39 -7.49
N LEU A 145 -2.60 -17.42 -7.22
CA LEU A 145 -3.50 -17.50 -6.06
C LEU A 145 -3.09 -18.65 -5.12
N GLN A 146 -3.50 -18.58 -3.86
CA GLN A 146 -3.19 -19.60 -2.84
C GLN A 146 -3.66 -21.01 -3.24
N ASN A 147 -4.76 -21.12 -3.96
CA ASN A 147 -5.33 -22.40 -4.41
C ASN A 147 -4.57 -23.04 -5.59
N GLY A 148 -3.48 -22.40 -6.05
CA GLY A 148 -2.67 -22.86 -7.17
C GLY A 148 -3.18 -22.40 -8.54
N LYS A 149 -4.29 -21.68 -8.60
CA LYS A 149 -4.78 -21.09 -9.84
C LYS A 149 -3.96 -19.86 -10.22
N ILE A 150 -3.97 -19.53 -11.51
CA ILE A 150 -3.37 -18.32 -12.05
C ILE A 150 -4.47 -17.58 -12.83
N LEU A 151 -4.69 -16.31 -12.49
CA LEU A 151 -5.51 -15.43 -13.29
C LEU A 151 -4.63 -14.75 -14.34
N TYR A 152 -5.12 -14.69 -15.55
CA TYR A 152 -4.47 -13.99 -16.65
C TYR A 152 -5.30 -12.79 -17.09
N PHE A 153 -4.66 -11.65 -17.06
CA PHE A 153 -5.21 -10.37 -17.53
C PHE A 153 -4.40 -9.93 -18.75
N ASN A 154 -5.04 -9.98 -19.92
CA ASN A 154 -4.47 -9.45 -21.13
C ASN A 154 -4.55 -7.93 -21.12
N ASN A 155 -3.45 -7.27 -21.43
CA ASN A 155 -3.40 -5.83 -21.64
C ASN A 155 -3.85 -5.52 -23.06
N GLN A 156 -4.92 -4.79 -23.23
CA GLN A 156 -5.46 -4.44 -24.55
C GLN A 156 -5.14 -3.01 -24.97
N ALA A 157 -4.31 -2.32 -24.21
CA ALA A 157 -4.00 -0.93 -24.46
C ALA A 157 -3.07 -0.73 -25.67
N GLY A 158 -2.17 -1.70 -25.91
CA GLY A 158 -1.10 -1.58 -26.88
C GLY A 158 0.13 -0.85 -26.34
N ALA A 159 1.23 -0.94 -27.04
CA ALA A 159 2.52 -0.44 -26.59
C ALA A 159 2.52 1.07 -26.32
N ASN A 160 3.15 1.48 -25.21
CA ASN A 160 3.29 2.86 -24.74
C ASN A 160 1.97 3.60 -24.44
N VAL A 161 0.96 2.87 -24.00
CA VAL A 161 -0.33 3.40 -23.50
C VAL A 161 -0.58 2.83 -22.10
N PRO A 162 -1.16 3.59 -21.16
CA PRO A 162 -1.49 3.08 -19.83
C PRO A 162 -2.24 1.74 -19.88
N TYR A 163 -1.93 0.85 -18.95
CA TYR A 163 -2.48 -0.51 -18.95
C TYR A 163 -4.01 -0.52 -18.94
N ASP A 164 -4.58 -1.39 -19.75
CA ASP A 164 -6.03 -1.67 -19.84
C ASP A 164 -6.25 -3.19 -19.78
N PHE A 165 -6.30 -3.69 -18.56
CA PHE A 165 -6.33 -5.13 -18.27
C PHE A 165 -7.74 -5.72 -18.38
N PHE A 166 -7.87 -6.76 -19.18
CA PHE A 166 -9.06 -7.59 -19.28
C PHE A 166 -8.75 -9.01 -18.84
N ILE A 167 -9.62 -9.57 -17.99
CA ILE A 167 -9.49 -10.97 -17.60
C ILE A 167 -9.68 -11.90 -18.82
N ALA A 168 -8.60 -12.50 -19.26
CA ALA A 168 -8.60 -13.35 -20.47
C ALA A 168 -8.93 -14.81 -20.14
N SER A 169 -8.46 -15.33 -18.98
CA SER A 169 -8.88 -16.62 -18.45
C SER A 169 -8.82 -16.60 -16.93
N ALA A 170 -9.76 -17.29 -16.31
CA ALA A 170 -9.78 -17.42 -14.85
C ALA A 170 -8.92 -18.59 -14.35
N GLU A 171 -8.37 -19.43 -15.23
CA GLU A 171 -7.65 -20.65 -14.82
C GLU A 171 -6.66 -21.11 -15.88
N PHE A 172 -5.38 -21.21 -15.48
CA PHE A 172 -4.42 -22.14 -16.08
C PHE A 172 -4.32 -23.34 -15.13
N GLU A 173 -4.61 -24.54 -15.62
CA GLU A 173 -4.36 -25.79 -14.90
C GLU A 173 -2.91 -26.24 -15.08
#